data_1430020aeab3630b018407801cc81509
#
_entry.id   1430020aeab3630b018407801cc81509
#
_cell.length_a   1.000
_cell.length_b   1.000
_cell.length_c   1.000
_cell.angle_alpha   90.00
_cell.angle_beta   90.00
_cell.angle_gamma   90.00
#
_symmetry.space_group_name_H-M   'P 1'
#
loop_
_entity.id
_entity.type
_entity.pdbx_description
1 polymer ?
#
loop_
_entity_poly.entity_id
_entity_poly.type
_entity_poly.pdbx_seq_one_letter_code
_entity_poly.pdbx_strand_id
1 'polypeptide(L)'
;IGGAALIVIRGDWDVIKSLRIQDGDIWALVAVFLWALQAFLMRYKPKTIDIMPFMTALAAVGVIVMTPMYIWESTVIKPTPFTQESILLFLYLGIFAGFLGTTAWNEGTYRTGPAQAGYFGNLYPVFAGGLAIILLGETLHWYHMLGAGLVVAGIWLAIFHKSK
;
A
#
# COMPACT_ATOMS: atom_id res chain seq x y z
N ILE A 1 -12.72 -7.95 -2.85
CA ILE A 1 -12.87 -7.33 -1.50
C ILE A 1 -13.12 -8.41 -0.45
N GLY A 2 -14.15 -9.29 -0.58
CA GLY A 2 -14.49 -10.31 0.41
C GLY A 2 -13.33 -11.26 0.76
N GLY A 3 -12.56 -11.72 -0.23
CA GLY A 3 -11.38 -12.57 -0.02
C GLY A 3 -10.26 -11.86 0.75
N ALA A 4 -9.99 -10.59 0.45
CA ALA A 4 -9.03 -9.78 1.18
C ALA A 4 -9.47 -9.57 2.65
N ALA A 5 -10.76 -9.27 2.87
CA ALA A 5 -11.32 -9.13 4.20
C ALA A 5 -11.19 -10.43 5.02
N LEU A 6 -11.46 -11.59 4.42
CA LEU A 6 -11.33 -12.89 5.07
C LEU A 6 -9.91 -13.17 5.59
N ILE A 7 -8.89 -12.79 4.81
CA ILE A 7 -7.49 -12.91 5.23
C ILE A 7 -7.21 -11.97 6.41
N VAL A 8 -7.66 -10.71 6.33
CA VAL A 8 -7.41 -9.70 7.36
C VAL A 8 -8.04 -10.07 8.70
N ILE A 9 -9.29 -10.58 8.69
CA ILE A 9 -9.98 -11.01 9.90
C ILE A 9 -9.55 -12.41 10.38
N ARG A 10 -8.60 -13.05 9.68
CA ARG A 10 -8.11 -14.40 9.99
C ARG A 10 -9.22 -15.47 10.10
N GLY A 11 -10.34 -15.27 9.40
CA GLY A 11 -11.50 -16.13 9.45
C GLY A 11 -12.29 -16.07 10.78
N ASP A 12 -12.00 -15.11 11.65
CA ASP A 12 -12.63 -14.95 12.96
C ASP A 12 -13.44 -13.65 13.04
N TRP A 13 -14.75 -13.78 13.22
CA TRP A 13 -15.68 -12.64 13.35
C TRP A 13 -15.51 -11.86 14.64
N ASP A 14 -14.96 -12.46 15.68
CA ASP A 14 -14.74 -11.78 16.96
C ASP A 14 -13.63 -10.73 16.86
N VAL A 15 -12.74 -10.85 15.89
CA VAL A 15 -11.76 -9.80 15.53
C VAL A 15 -12.48 -8.50 15.17
N ILE A 16 -13.56 -8.57 14.39
CA ILE A 16 -14.36 -7.37 14.03
C ILE A 16 -15.04 -6.76 15.24
N LYS A 17 -15.59 -7.59 16.15
CA LYS A 17 -16.25 -7.11 17.37
C LYS A 17 -15.28 -6.49 18.38
N SER A 18 -14.02 -6.93 18.36
CA SER A 18 -12.97 -6.42 19.25
C SER A 18 -12.26 -5.17 18.70
N LEU A 19 -12.57 -4.73 17.48
CA LEU A 19 -12.01 -3.51 16.89
C LEU A 19 -12.43 -2.30 17.74
N ARG A 20 -11.43 -1.67 18.34
CA ARG A 20 -11.58 -0.38 19.02
C ARG A 20 -10.98 0.68 18.10
N ILE A 21 -11.80 1.68 17.74
CA ILE A 21 -11.31 2.83 16.99
C ILE A 21 -10.31 3.58 17.86
N GLN A 22 -9.11 3.73 17.36
CA GLN A 22 -8.04 4.49 17.98
C GLN A 22 -7.81 5.80 17.20
N ASP A 23 -7.19 6.79 17.84
CA ASP A 23 -6.88 8.06 17.17
C ASP A 23 -6.04 7.87 15.90
N GLY A 24 -5.20 6.84 15.86
CA GLY A 24 -4.41 6.46 14.69
C GLY A 24 -5.25 6.02 13.49
N ASP A 25 -6.45 5.46 13.70
CA ASP A 25 -7.32 5.00 12.62
C ASP A 25 -7.85 6.17 11.78
N ILE A 26 -8.08 7.32 12.41
CA ILE A 26 -8.50 8.54 11.72
C ILE A 26 -7.39 9.00 10.76
N TRP A 27 -6.14 9.00 11.22
CA TRP A 27 -4.99 9.35 10.38
C TRP A 27 -4.77 8.33 9.26
N ALA A 28 -4.98 7.04 9.53
CA ALA A 28 -4.95 6.00 8.51
C ALA A 28 -6.02 6.23 7.43
N LEU A 29 -7.26 6.59 7.81
CA LEU A 29 -8.31 6.91 6.85
C LEU A 29 -7.97 8.14 5.99
N VAL A 30 -7.42 9.18 6.60
CA VAL A 30 -6.93 10.37 5.87
C VAL A 30 -5.84 9.98 4.87
N ALA A 31 -4.87 9.15 5.28
CA ALA A 31 -3.80 8.68 4.40
C ALA A 31 -4.35 7.85 3.22
N VAL A 32 -5.30 6.94 3.46
CA VAL A 32 -5.96 6.15 2.40
C VAL A 32 -6.73 7.05 1.43
N PHE A 33 -7.44 8.05 1.95
CA PHE A 33 -8.15 9.01 1.10
C PHE A 33 -7.18 9.81 0.22
N LEU A 34 -6.09 10.31 0.79
CA LEU A 34 -5.07 11.07 0.04
C LEU A 34 -4.39 10.18 -1.02
N TRP A 35 -4.13 8.92 -0.70
CA TRP A 35 -3.57 7.97 -1.66
C TRP A 35 -4.55 7.67 -2.81
N ALA A 36 -5.83 7.48 -2.52
CA ALA A 36 -6.86 7.31 -3.55
C ALA A 36 -7.01 8.55 -4.42
N LEU A 37 -6.96 9.75 -3.82
CA LEU A 37 -6.97 11.02 -4.53
C LEU A 37 -5.74 11.16 -5.44
N GLN A 38 -4.55 10.82 -4.97
CA GLN A 38 -3.32 10.82 -5.77
C GLN A 38 -3.44 9.85 -6.96
N ALA A 39 -3.94 8.62 -6.75
CA ALA A 39 -4.18 7.67 -7.83
C ALA A 39 -5.17 8.20 -8.87
N PHE A 40 -6.23 8.88 -8.43
CA PHE A 40 -7.18 9.54 -9.32
C PHE A 40 -6.53 10.68 -10.11
N LEU A 41 -5.71 11.51 -9.46
CA LEU A 41 -5.03 12.65 -10.09
C LEU A 41 -3.95 12.22 -11.09
N MET A 42 -3.40 11.01 -10.99
CA MET A 42 -2.44 10.46 -11.95
C MET A 42 -2.94 10.48 -13.39
N ARG A 43 -4.24 10.40 -13.62
CA ARG A 43 -4.84 10.50 -14.97
C ARG A 43 -4.58 11.85 -15.65
N TYR A 44 -4.32 12.90 -14.87
CA TYR A 44 -4.03 14.26 -15.37
C TYR A 44 -2.53 14.51 -15.59
N LYS A 45 -1.68 13.51 -15.32
CA LYS A 45 -0.23 13.61 -15.62
C LYS A 45 -0.04 13.97 -17.10
N PRO A 46 0.73 15.04 -17.43
CA PRO A 46 1.02 15.37 -18.82
C PRO A 46 1.69 14.20 -19.54
N LYS A 47 1.23 13.88 -20.74
CA LYS A 47 1.78 12.80 -21.57
C LYS A 47 3.21 13.08 -22.05
N THR A 48 3.59 14.35 -22.06
CA THR A 48 4.92 14.83 -22.49
C THR A 48 6.01 14.61 -21.44
N ILE A 49 5.63 14.30 -20.19
CA ILE A 49 6.59 14.07 -19.10
C ILE A 49 6.65 12.57 -18.81
N ASP A 50 7.83 12.00 -18.88
CA ASP A 50 8.04 10.61 -18.49
C ASP A 50 7.77 10.39 -17.00
N ILE A 51 7.46 9.13 -16.64
CA ILE A 51 7.08 8.79 -15.26
C ILE A 51 8.22 9.03 -14.27
N MET A 52 9.46 8.74 -14.65
CA MET A 52 10.63 8.88 -13.75
C MET A 52 10.88 10.33 -13.33
N PRO A 53 11.02 11.32 -14.23
CA PRO A 53 11.12 12.72 -13.82
C PRO A 53 9.94 13.21 -13.00
N PHE A 54 8.74 12.76 -13.34
CA PHE A 54 7.52 13.11 -12.61
C PHE A 54 7.55 12.58 -11.18
N MET A 55 7.89 11.29 -10.99
CA MET A 55 8.01 10.69 -9.65
C MET A 55 9.16 11.31 -8.85
N THR A 56 10.27 11.63 -9.49
CA THR A 56 11.39 12.32 -8.82
C THR A 56 10.97 13.70 -8.31
N ALA A 57 10.23 14.46 -9.11
CA ALA A 57 9.70 15.76 -8.69
C ALA A 57 8.73 15.63 -7.51
N LEU A 58 7.81 14.64 -7.55
CA LEU A 58 6.91 14.36 -6.44
C LEU A 58 7.66 13.95 -5.16
N ALA A 59 8.69 13.10 -5.29
CA ALA A 59 9.52 12.71 -4.16
C ALA A 59 10.26 13.92 -3.56
N ALA A 60 10.80 14.80 -4.39
CA ALA A 60 11.46 16.03 -3.93
C ALA A 60 10.50 16.93 -3.15
N VAL A 61 9.29 17.15 -3.68
CA VAL A 61 8.25 17.90 -2.97
C VAL A 61 7.89 17.21 -1.65
N GLY A 62 7.75 15.90 -1.66
CA GLY A 62 7.48 15.11 -0.44
C GLY A 62 8.57 15.31 0.62
N VAL A 63 9.84 15.27 0.24
CA VAL A 63 10.97 15.54 1.17
C VAL A 63 10.89 16.96 1.74
N ILE A 64 10.65 17.97 0.90
CA ILE A 64 10.53 19.37 1.34
C ILE A 64 9.40 19.53 2.37
N VAL A 65 8.24 18.92 2.12
CA VAL A 65 7.08 19.03 3.00
C VAL A 65 7.26 18.22 4.29
N MET A 66 7.84 17.02 4.21
CA MET A 66 8.01 16.14 5.36
C MET A 66 9.17 16.54 6.28
N THR A 67 10.20 17.19 5.75
CA THR A 67 11.40 17.57 6.54
C THR A 67 11.06 18.41 7.78
N PRO A 68 10.28 19.50 7.71
CA PRO A 68 9.94 20.27 8.90
C PRO A 68 9.13 19.46 9.92
N MET A 69 8.24 18.58 9.47
CA MET A 69 7.46 17.70 10.36
C MET A 69 8.38 16.70 11.06
N TYR A 70 9.31 16.10 10.33
CA TYR A 70 10.29 15.17 10.86
C TYR A 70 11.20 15.86 11.90
N ILE A 71 11.69 17.07 11.60
CA ILE A 71 12.51 17.84 12.55
C ILE A 71 11.74 18.11 13.83
N TRP A 72 10.49 18.54 13.73
CA TRP A 72 9.64 18.78 14.88
C TRP A 72 9.41 17.50 15.71
N GLU A 73 9.06 16.40 15.06
CA GLU A 73 8.82 15.11 15.73
C GLU A 73 10.09 14.60 16.42
N SER A 74 11.23 14.63 15.72
CA SER A 74 12.50 14.11 16.24
C SER A 74 13.09 14.94 17.39
N THR A 75 12.76 16.24 17.45
CA THR A 75 13.25 17.14 18.51
C THR A 75 12.31 17.22 19.71
N VAL A 76 10.98 17.12 19.49
CA VAL A 76 9.97 17.38 20.53
C VAL A 76 9.38 16.08 21.09
N ILE A 77 9.17 15.07 20.25
CA ILE A 77 8.45 13.84 20.65
C ILE A 77 9.45 12.72 20.97
N LYS A 78 10.20 12.26 19.98
CA LYS A 78 11.14 11.16 20.14
C LYS A 78 12.23 11.23 19.08
N PRO A 79 13.52 11.27 19.47
CA PRO A 79 14.61 11.23 18.51
C PRO A 79 14.64 9.89 17.77
N THR A 80 14.86 9.95 16.46
CA THR A 80 15.02 8.77 15.63
C THR A 80 16.39 8.12 15.89
N PRO A 81 16.46 6.84 16.28
CA PRO A 81 17.75 6.17 16.48
C PRO A 81 18.41 5.90 15.13
N PHE A 82 19.57 6.51 14.88
CA PHE A 82 20.39 6.24 13.70
C PHE A 82 21.37 5.09 13.98
N THR A 83 20.84 3.88 14.07
CA THR A 83 21.64 2.65 14.13
C THR A 83 21.91 2.14 12.71
N GLN A 84 22.90 1.26 12.54
CA GLN A 84 23.17 0.64 11.24
C GLN A 84 21.93 -0.08 10.69
N GLU A 85 21.19 -0.76 11.55
CA GLU A 85 19.96 -1.49 11.18
C GLU A 85 18.87 -0.52 10.70
N SER A 86 18.64 0.59 11.41
CA SER A 86 17.63 1.58 11.00
C SER A 86 18.01 2.28 9.70
N ILE A 87 19.30 2.56 9.47
CA ILE A 87 19.77 3.15 8.21
C ILE A 87 19.54 2.19 7.04
N LEU A 88 19.89 0.92 7.20
CA LEU A 88 19.64 -0.10 6.16
C LEU A 88 18.13 -0.25 5.87
N LEU A 89 17.31 -0.26 6.90
CA LEU A 89 15.85 -0.30 6.77
C LEU A 89 15.32 0.95 6.03
N PHE A 90 15.80 2.15 6.37
CA PHE A 90 15.39 3.38 5.70
C PHE A 90 15.82 3.39 4.23
N LEU A 91 17.01 2.92 3.91
CA LEU A 91 17.47 2.78 2.53
C LEU A 91 16.62 1.77 1.75
N TYR A 92 16.34 0.61 2.33
CA TYR A 92 15.47 -0.39 1.72
C TYR A 92 14.07 0.15 1.48
N LEU A 93 13.43 0.71 2.51
CA LEU A 93 12.07 1.26 2.39
C LEU A 93 12.01 2.46 1.45
N GLY A 94 13.00 3.36 1.51
CA GLY A 94 13.04 4.54 0.64
C GLY A 94 13.25 4.21 -0.83
N ILE A 95 14.21 3.32 -1.14
CA ILE A 95 14.55 2.99 -2.52
C ILE A 95 13.53 1.98 -3.10
N PHE A 96 13.36 0.82 -2.45
CA PHE A 96 12.58 -0.26 -3.05
C PHE A 96 11.08 -0.06 -2.88
N ALA A 97 10.59 0.13 -1.66
CA ALA A 97 9.17 0.29 -1.43
C ALA A 97 8.70 1.72 -1.78
N GLY A 98 9.42 2.73 -1.32
CA GLY A 98 9.08 4.14 -1.51
C GLY A 98 9.21 4.57 -2.97
N PHE A 99 10.39 4.55 -3.54
CA PHE A 99 10.61 5.11 -4.88
C PHE A 99 10.26 4.11 -6.00
N LEU A 100 10.88 2.94 -6.03
CA LEU A 100 10.66 1.97 -7.11
C LEU A 100 9.25 1.39 -7.08
N GLY A 101 8.77 0.97 -5.91
CA GLY A 101 7.43 0.39 -5.75
C GLY A 101 6.33 1.38 -6.10
N THR A 102 6.40 2.62 -5.59
CA THR A 102 5.42 3.66 -5.92
C THR A 102 5.49 4.09 -7.38
N THR A 103 6.69 4.16 -7.98
CA THR A 103 6.83 4.48 -9.40
C THR A 103 6.20 3.40 -10.27
N ALA A 104 6.46 2.12 -10.00
CA ALA A 104 5.85 1.00 -10.71
C ALA A 104 4.32 0.99 -10.57
N TRP A 105 3.82 1.22 -9.34
CA TRP A 105 2.39 1.32 -9.07
C TRP A 105 1.73 2.48 -9.84
N ASN A 106 2.34 3.66 -9.80
CA ASN A 106 1.81 4.84 -10.47
C ASN A 106 1.85 4.71 -11.99
N GLU A 107 2.91 4.11 -12.55
CA GLU A 107 2.97 3.79 -13.97
C GLU A 107 1.87 2.80 -14.36
N GLY A 108 1.67 1.73 -13.58
CA GLY A 108 0.56 0.80 -13.75
C GLY A 108 -0.80 1.51 -13.73
N THR A 109 -1.03 2.34 -12.71
CA THR A 109 -2.27 3.12 -12.57
C THR A 109 -2.49 4.09 -13.73
N TYR A 110 -1.43 4.76 -14.21
CA TYR A 110 -1.49 5.66 -15.33
C TYR A 110 -1.87 4.95 -16.63
N ARG A 111 -1.33 3.75 -16.87
CA ARG A 111 -1.61 2.96 -18.08
C ARG A 111 -2.98 2.27 -18.07
N THR A 112 -3.38 1.70 -16.94
CA THR A 112 -4.61 0.89 -16.83
C THR A 112 -5.81 1.66 -16.28
N GLY A 113 -5.55 2.79 -15.63
CA GLY A 113 -6.54 3.58 -14.91
C GLY A 113 -6.71 3.14 -13.45
N PRO A 114 -7.13 4.06 -12.56
CA PRO A 114 -7.18 3.82 -11.11
C PRO A 114 -8.17 2.71 -10.72
N ALA A 115 -9.25 2.53 -11.47
CA ALA A 115 -10.23 1.48 -11.18
C ALA A 115 -9.65 0.07 -11.38
N GLN A 116 -8.87 -0.15 -12.45
CA GLN A 116 -8.22 -1.44 -12.70
C GLN A 116 -7.07 -1.67 -11.73
N ALA A 117 -6.22 -0.67 -11.51
CA ALA A 117 -5.15 -0.74 -10.51
C ALA A 117 -5.69 -1.11 -9.12
N GLY A 118 -6.84 -0.55 -8.72
CA GLY A 118 -7.50 -0.86 -7.46
C GLY A 118 -7.90 -2.33 -7.30
N TYR A 119 -8.20 -3.06 -8.37
CA TYR A 119 -8.46 -4.50 -8.29
C TYR A 119 -7.22 -5.27 -7.84
N PHE A 120 -6.04 -4.89 -8.35
CA PHE A 120 -4.76 -5.51 -7.97
C PHE A 120 -4.35 -5.16 -6.53
N GLY A 121 -4.83 -4.04 -5.98
CA GLY A 121 -4.64 -3.69 -4.57
C GLY A 121 -5.18 -4.77 -3.60
N ASN A 122 -6.21 -5.52 -4.00
CA ASN A 122 -6.72 -6.62 -3.19
C ASN A 122 -5.74 -7.81 -3.08
N LEU A 123 -4.64 -7.83 -3.85
CA LEU A 123 -3.58 -8.83 -3.73
C LEU A 123 -2.63 -8.56 -2.55
N TYR A 124 -2.61 -7.34 -2.00
CA TYR A 124 -1.71 -7.03 -0.86
C TYR A 124 -1.82 -8.02 0.30
N PRO A 125 -3.02 -8.36 0.83
CA PRO A 125 -3.15 -9.33 1.91
C PRO A 125 -2.67 -10.73 1.51
N VAL A 126 -2.83 -11.11 0.23
CA VAL A 126 -2.37 -12.41 -0.29
C VAL A 126 -0.84 -12.47 -0.28
N PHE A 127 -0.18 -11.44 -0.82
CA PHE A 127 1.28 -11.35 -0.81
C PHE A 127 1.84 -11.21 0.60
N ALA A 128 1.23 -10.39 1.45
CA ALA A 128 1.64 -10.21 2.83
C ALA A 128 1.55 -11.53 3.62
N GLY A 129 0.42 -12.25 3.50
CA GLY A 129 0.26 -13.54 4.14
C GLY A 129 1.23 -14.60 3.59
N GLY A 130 1.44 -14.64 2.27
CA GLY A 130 2.43 -15.54 1.65
C GLY A 130 3.86 -15.28 2.13
N LEU A 131 4.27 -14.02 2.20
CA LEU A 131 5.58 -13.63 2.70
C LEU A 131 5.72 -13.90 4.21
N ALA A 132 4.69 -13.70 5.00
CA ALA A 132 4.69 -14.03 6.43
C ALA A 132 4.92 -15.53 6.65
N ILE A 133 4.29 -16.39 5.86
CA ILE A 133 4.50 -17.85 5.91
C ILE A 133 5.94 -18.20 5.54
N ILE A 134 6.47 -17.62 4.46
CA ILE A 134 7.81 -17.97 3.94
C ILE A 134 8.93 -17.38 4.82
N LEU A 135 8.82 -16.14 5.24
CA LEU A 135 9.89 -15.40 5.91
C LEU A 135 9.82 -15.49 7.44
N LEU A 136 8.61 -15.54 8.00
CA LEU A 136 8.39 -15.56 9.45
C LEU A 136 8.03 -16.96 9.97
N GLY A 137 7.87 -17.95 9.08
CA GLY A 137 7.51 -19.31 9.47
C GLY A 137 6.08 -19.43 10.03
N GLU A 138 5.19 -18.52 9.67
CA GLU A 138 3.80 -18.60 10.09
C GLU A 138 3.11 -19.84 9.48
N THR A 139 2.16 -20.41 10.21
CA THR A 139 1.42 -21.58 9.75
C THR A 139 0.39 -21.21 8.69
N LEU A 140 0.36 -21.98 7.61
CA LEU A 140 -0.67 -21.82 6.58
C LEU A 140 -2.03 -22.25 7.13
N HIS A 141 -2.99 -21.35 7.15
CA HIS A 141 -4.36 -21.61 7.59
C HIS A 141 -5.32 -21.64 6.40
N TRP A 142 -6.45 -22.30 6.57
CA TRP A 142 -7.48 -22.45 5.53
C TRP A 142 -7.98 -21.10 4.96
N TYR A 143 -8.06 -20.06 5.79
CA TYR A 143 -8.51 -18.73 5.36
C TYR A 143 -7.53 -18.03 4.42
N HIS A 144 -6.23 -18.35 4.47
CA HIS A 144 -5.25 -17.84 3.51
C HIS A 144 -5.54 -18.38 2.11
N MET A 145 -5.78 -19.69 1.99
CA MET A 145 -6.05 -20.32 0.69
C MET A 145 -7.41 -19.88 0.12
N LEU A 146 -8.45 -19.91 0.95
CA LEU A 146 -9.79 -19.51 0.53
C LEU A 146 -9.85 -18.02 0.16
N GLY A 147 -9.23 -17.17 0.98
CA GLY A 147 -9.16 -15.72 0.73
C GLY A 147 -8.37 -15.40 -0.53
N ALA A 148 -7.22 -16.04 -0.76
CA ALA A 148 -6.43 -15.88 -1.99
C ALA A 148 -7.23 -16.34 -3.22
N GLY A 149 -7.88 -17.47 -3.16
CA GLY A 149 -8.75 -17.98 -4.25
C GLY A 149 -9.87 -17.02 -4.59
N LEU A 150 -10.57 -16.47 -3.58
CA LEU A 150 -11.62 -15.48 -3.77
C LEU A 150 -11.10 -14.16 -4.36
N VAL A 151 -9.90 -13.72 -3.97
CA VAL A 151 -9.27 -12.52 -4.54
C VAL A 151 -8.97 -12.72 -6.01
N VAL A 152 -8.30 -13.83 -6.36
CA VAL A 152 -7.96 -14.16 -7.75
C VAL A 152 -9.21 -14.31 -8.61
N ALA A 153 -10.22 -15.04 -8.15
CA ALA A 153 -11.49 -15.19 -8.85
C ALA A 153 -12.21 -13.84 -9.04
N GLY A 154 -12.20 -12.98 -8.00
CA GLY A 154 -12.80 -11.65 -8.09
C GLY A 154 -12.08 -10.73 -9.09
N ILE A 155 -10.76 -10.77 -9.16
CA ILE A 155 -9.97 -10.02 -10.14
C ILE A 155 -10.27 -10.54 -11.56
N TRP A 156 -10.27 -11.86 -11.73
CA TRP A 156 -10.59 -12.50 -13.02
C TRP A 156 -11.97 -12.07 -13.52
N LEU A 157 -13.01 -12.17 -12.68
CA LEU A 157 -14.36 -11.73 -13.03
C LEU A 157 -14.42 -10.23 -13.37
N ALA A 158 -13.73 -9.37 -12.59
CA ALA A 158 -13.74 -7.93 -12.82
C ALA A 158 -13.07 -7.53 -14.14
N ILE A 159 -12.03 -8.27 -14.58
CA ILE A 159 -11.31 -7.98 -15.82
C ILE A 159 -12.07 -8.56 -17.02
N PHE A 160 -12.48 -9.82 -16.96
CA PHE A 160 -13.04 -10.52 -18.13
C PHE A 160 -14.55 -10.33 -18.30
N HIS A 161 -15.30 -10.01 -17.24
CA HIS A 161 -16.76 -9.78 -17.37
C HIS A 161 -17.12 -8.38 -17.87
N LYS A 162 -16.18 -7.45 -17.93
CA LYS A 162 -16.35 -6.07 -18.43
C LYS A 162 -16.18 -5.95 -19.95
N SER A 163 -16.00 -7.08 -20.65
CA SER A 163 -15.80 -7.15 -22.11
C SER A 163 -17.10 -7.32 -22.91
N LYS A 164 -18.26 -6.91 -22.35
CA LYS A 164 -19.53 -6.84 -23.13
C LYS A 164 -20.12 -5.45 -23.04
#